data_f04041306adee6b41914ba7e2e52d354
#
_entry.id   f04041306adee6b41914ba7e2e52d354
#
_cell.length_a   1.000
_cell.length_b   1.000
_cell.length_c   1.000
_cell.angle_alpha   90.00
_cell.angle_beta   90.00
_cell.angle_gamma   90.00
#
_symmetry.space_group_name_H-M   'P 1'
#
loop_
_entity.id
_entity.type
_entity.pdbx_description
1 polymer ?
#
loop_
_entity_poly.entity_id
_entity_poly.type
_entity_poly.pdbx_seq_one_letter_code
_entity_poly.pdbx_strand_id
1 'polypeptide(L)'
;GEARFLRAYYYFQLMKIYGPVVLMGEVPGDVTTDYQMPRNTWSECVEYVLSEMEKSKQDVPDVHTVNGSSDLTQVGRITKGIVMAAQSQVLLYDASPLYNGNAEMSDFKNMDGKQLISQTYDANKWKKAADAAKAVINLNKWQLYKEPNADPFRAAFLAVKNLYWNGWQTE
;
A
#
# COMPACT_ATOMS: atom_id res chain seq x y z
N GLY A 1 11.76 -11.61 -0.78
CA GLY A 1 10.40 -11.07 -0.63
C GLY A 1 10.38 -9.74 0.10
N GLU A 2 10.89 -9.64 1.32
CA GLU A 2 10.82 -8.44 2.17
C GLU A 2 11.47 -7.20 1.53
N ALA A 3 12.68 -7.32 1.00
CA ALA A 3 13.35 -6.18 0.36
C ALA A 3 12.58 -5.68 -0.89
N ARG A 4 11.95 -6.60 -1.64
CA ARG A 4 11.11 -6.26 -2.79
C ARG A 4 9.86 -5.50 -2.34
N PHE A 5 9.22 -5.96 -1.27
CA PHE A 5 8.09 -5.24 -0.68
C PHE A 5 8.48 -3.83 -0.23
N LEU A 6 9.58 -3.70 0.51
CA LEU A 6 10.04 -2.40 1.01
C LEU A 6 10.34 -1.43 -0.14
N ARG A 7 10.97 -1.89 -1.23
CA ARG A 7 11.20 -1.08 -2.43
C ARG A 7 9.87 -0.57 -3.01
N ALA A 8 8.91 -1.46 -3.21
CA ALA A 8 7.59 -1.09 -3.73
C ALA A 8 6.85 -0.13 -2.77
N TYR A 9 6.92 -0.39 -1.47
CA TYR A 9 6.31 0.46 -0.46
C TYR A 9 6.93 1.86 -0.41
N TYR A 10 8.24 1.98 -0.55
CA TYR A 10 8.90 3.29 -0.63
C TYR A 10 8.52 4.06 -1.89
N TYR A 11 8.38 3.40 -3.04
CA TYR A 11 7.78 4.03 -4.21
C TYR A 11 6.37 4.55 -3.92
N PHE A 12 5.54 3.78 -3.26
CA PHE A 12 4.22 4.24 -2.86
C PHE A 12 4.27 5.45 -1.89
N GLN A 13 5.20 5.48 -0.94
CA GLN A 13 5.39 6.67 -0.09
C GLN A 13 5.78 7.91 -0.91
N LEU A 14 6.71 7.76 -1.86
CA LEU A 14 7.09 8.84 -2.77
C LEU A 14 5.90 9.31 -3.62
N MET A 15 5.11 8.37 -4.13
CA MET A 15 3.90 8.69 -4.91
C MET A 15 2.87 9.49 -4.10
N LYS A 16 2.70 9.22 -2.81
CA LYS A 16 1.78 9.98 -1.95
C LYS A 16 2.21 11.44 -1.76
N ILE A 17 3.50 11.72 -1.83
CA ILE A 17 4.06 13.06 -1.59
C ILE A 17 4.23 13.82 -2.92
N TYR A 18 4.76 13.16 -3.94
CA TYR A 18 5.18 13.79 -5.19
C TYR A 18 4.27 13.47 -6.39
N GLY A 19 3.24 12.64 -6.19
CA GLY A 19 2.42 12.10 -7.28
C GLY A 19 3.19 11.10 -8.14
N PRO A 20 3.02 11.10 -9.47
CA PRO A 20 3.79 10.26 -10.38
C PRO A 20 5.30 10.48 -10.25
N VAL A 21 6.07 9.41 -10.24
CA VAL A 21 7.53 9.40 -10.04
C VAL A 21 8.25 8.71 -11.20
N VAL A 22 9.57 8.83 -11.23
CA VAL A 22 10.43 8.04 -12.12
C VAL A 22 10.61 6.66 -11.54
N LEU A 23 10.40 5.62 -12.34
CA LEU A 23 10.67 4.23 -11.97
C LEU A 23 12.08 3.85 -12.44
N MET A 24 13.00 3.69 -11.50
CA MET A 24 14.44 3.46 -11.78
C MET A 24 14.77 2.02 -12.23
N GLY A 25 13.79 1.10 -12.23
CA GLY A 25 14.05 -0.29 -12.58
C GLY A 25 14.77 -1.09 -11.50
N GLU A 26 15.39 -2.22 -11.88
CA GLU A 26 16.03 -3.16 -10.94
C GLU A 26 17.55 -2.97 -10.83
N VAL A 27 18.17 -2.36 -11.84
CA VAL A 27 19.61 -2.15 -11.87
C VAL A 27 19.93 -0.82 -11.18
N PRO A 28 20.78 -0.83 -10.14
CA PRO A 28 21.25 0.42 -9.54
C PRO A 28 21.96 1.28 -10.56
N GLY A 29 21.66 2.56 -10.58
CA GLY A 29 22.40 3.51 -11.38
C GLY A 29 23.81 3.74 -10.81
N ASP A 30 24.73 4.19 -11.67
CA ASP A 30 26.09 4.59 -11.32
C ASP A 30 26.35 6.05 -11.74
N VAL A 31 27.61 6.49 -11.63
CA VAL A 31 28.02 7.86 -11.95
C VAL A 31 27.87 8.23 -13.43
N THR A 32 27.68 7.24 -14.31
CA THR A 32 27.50 7.44 -15.76
C THR A 32 26.04 7.38 -16.17
N THR A 33 25.14 7.03 -15.23
CA THR A 33 23.70 6.92 -15.50
C THR A 33 23.10 8.30 -15.75
N ASP A 34 22.38 8.45 -16.84
CA ASP A 34 21.57 9.66 -17.07
C ASP A 34 20.32 9.61 -16.18
N TYR A 35 20.28 10.50 -15.19
CA TYR A 35 19.16 10.62 -14.26
C TYR A 35 18.09 11.62 -14.72
N GLN A 36 18.25 12.23 -15.91
CA GLN A 36 17.26 13.15 -16.48
C GLN A 36 16.14 12.38 -17.18
N MET A 37 15.46 11.53 -16.42
CA MET A 37 14.37 10.72 -16.92
C MET A 37 13.01 11.38 -16.70
N PRO A 38 12.09 11.30 -17.67
CA PRO A 38 10.72 11.76 -17.47
C PRO A 38 10.00 10.91 -16.43
N ARG A 39 9.03 11.49 -15.73
CA ARG A 39 8.18 10.75 -14.81
C ARG A 39 7.34 9.72 -15.56
N ASN A 40 7.11 8.60 -14.93
CA ASN A 40 6.09 7.65 -15.32
C ASN A 40 4.70 8.22 -15.04
N THR A 41 3.64 7.74 -15.69
CA THR A 41 2.27 8.11 -15.33
C THR A 41 1.90 7.53 -13.97
N TRP A 42 0.88 8.10 -13.32
CA TRP A 42 0.33 7.53 -12.09
C TRP A 42 -0.05 6.06 -12.25
N SER A 43 -0.72 5.72 -13.36
CA SER A 43 -1.15 4.34 -13.63
C SER A 43 0.03 3.39 -13.78
N GLU A 44 1.10 3.77 -14.49
CA GLU A 44 2.33 2.99 -14.61
C GLU A 44 3.00 2.78 -13.24
N CYS A 45 3.01 3.82 -12.40
CA CYS A 45 3.56 3.71 -11.04
C CYS A 45 2.75 2.76 -10.15
N VAL A 46 1.41 2.86 -10.20
CA VAL A 46 0.51 1.95 -9.46
C VAL A 46 0.69 0.51 -9.91
N GLU A 47 0.72 0.27 -11.22
CA GLU A 47 0.92 -1.06 -11.79
C GLU A 47 2.26 -1.67 -11.34
N TYR A 48 3.34 -0.89 -11.41
CA TYR A 48 4.65 -1.31 -10.93
C TYR A 48 4.62 -1.69 -9.45
N VAL A 49 4.10 -0.81 -8.58
CA VAL A 49 4.04 -1.05 -7.13
C VAL A 49 3.23 -2.30 -6.82
N LEU A 50 2.05 -2.46 -7.43
CA LEU A 50 1.21 -3.64 -7.21
C LEU A 50 1.86 -4.92 -7.72
N SER A 51 2.53 -4.90 -8.88
CA SER A 51 3.22 -6.08 -9.42
C SER A 51 4.39 -6.50 -8.54
N GLU A 52 5.17 -5.55 -8.03
CA GLU A 52 6.29 -5.85 -7.12
C GLU A 52 5.80 -6.37 -5.76
N MET A 53 4.72 -5.81 -5.23
CA MET A 53 4.07 -6.33 -4.03
C MET A 53 3.52 -7.75 -4.25
N GLU A 54 2.93 -8.05 -5.40
CA GLU A 54 2.42 -9.39 -5.72
C GLU A 54 3.55 -10.42 -5.81
N LYS A 55 4.65 -10.08 -6.46
CA LYS A 55 5.87 -10.94 -6.48
C LYS A 55 6.41 -11.16 -5.07
N SER A 56 6.48 -10.09 -4.26
CA SER A 56 6.91 -10.21 -2.86
C SER A 56 6.02 -11.14 -2.04
N LYS A 57 4.71 -11.09 -2.25
CA LYS A 57 3.73 -11.93 -1.53
C LYS A 57 3.97 -13.42 -1.71
N GLN A 58 4.55 -13.84 -2.85
CA GLN A 58 4.91 -15.24 -3.08
C GLN A 58 6.08 -15.70 -2.23
N ASP A 59 6.99 -14.80 -1.86
CA ASP A 59 8.24 -15.08 -1.17
C ASP A 59 8.18 -14.86 0.35
N VAL A 60 7.15 -14.20 0.87
CA VAL A 60 7.00 -13.92 2.30
C VAL A 60 6.05 -14.92 2.97
N PRO A 61 6.25 -15.28 4.24
CA PRO A 61 5.39 -16.22 4.93
C PRO A 61 4.05 -15.58 5.34
N ASP A 62 3.10 -16.42 5.69
CA ASP A 62 1.85 -15.99 6.35
C ASP A 62 2.09 -15.51 7.76
N VAL A 63 3.01 -16.17 8.48
CA VAL A 63 3.46 -15.88 9.84
C VAL A 63 4.92 -16.31 9.94
N HIS A 64 5.75 -15.51 10.60
CA HIS A 64 7.12 -15.94 10.93
C HIS A 64 7.07 -16.95 12.07
N THR A 65 7.70 -18.11 11.87
CA THR A 65 7.68 -19.21 12.84
C THR A 65 9.09 -19.67 13.20
N VAL A 66 9.24 -20.11 14.45
CA VAL A 66 10.41 -20.84 14.93
C VAL A 66 9.94 -22.16 15.57
N ASN A 67 10.52 -23.28 15.17
CA ASN A 67 10.13 -24.62 15.65
C ASN A 67 8.61 -24.90 15.53
N GLY A 68 7.95 -24.39 14.47
CA GLY A 68 6.53 -24.59 14.20
C GLY A 68 5.57 -23.70 15.00
N SER A 69 6.08 -22.84 15.89
CA SER A 69 5.29 -21.85 16.63
C SER A 69 5.55 -20.44 16.12
N SER A 70 4.60 -19.54 16.31
CA SER A 70 4.78 -18.11 15.95
C SER A 70 6.00 -17.53 16.67
N ASP A 71 6.87 -16.87 15.90
CA ASP A 71 8.07 -16.23 16.44
C ASP A 71 7.76 -14.79 16.82
N LEU A 72 7.51 -14.55 18.11
CA LEU A 72 7.22 -13.22 18.63
C LEU A 72 8.40 -12.24 18.51
N THR A 73 9.63 -12.74 18.31
CA THR A 73 10.81 -11.87 18.08
C THR A 73 10.82 -11.28 16.67
N GLN A 74 10.01 -11.80 15.77
CA GLN A 74 9.88 -11.37 14.37
C GLN A 74 8.62 -10.52 14.12
N VAL A 75 7.92 -10.12 15.18
CA VAL A 75 6.76 -9.23 15.07
C VAL A 75 7.16 -7.93 14.35
N GLY A 76 6.38 -7.53 13.37
CA GLY A 76 6.67 -6.37 12.52
C GLY A 76 7.42 -6.69 11.22
N ARG A 77 7.96 -7.89 11.03
CA ARG A 77 8.50 -8.32 9.73
C ARG A 77 7.36 -8.56 8.72
N ILE A 78 7.71 -8.41 7.45
CA ILE A 78 6.73 -8.46 6.36
C ILE A 78 6.13 -9.86 6.23
N THR A 79 4.80 -9.93 6.24
CA THR A 79 4.00 -11.12 6.01
C THR A 79 3.05 -10.90 4.83
N LYS A 80 2.43 -11.98 4.32
CA LYS A 80 1.42 -11.88 3.24
C LYS A 80 0.30 -10.93 3.58
N GLY A 81 -0.17 -10.92 4.84
CA GLY A 81 -1.23 -10.02 5.28
C GLY A 81 -0.83 -8.55 5.20
N ILE A 82 0.41 -8.21 5.60
CA ILE A 82 0.93 -6.84 5.47
C ILE A 82 1.00 -6.43 4.00
N VAL A 83 1.48 -7.30 3.11
CA VAL A 83 1.51 -7.03 1.68
C VAL A 83 0.12 -6.76 1.13
N MET A 84 -0.86 -7.60 1.45
CA MET A 84 -2.25 -7.44 1.00
C MET A 84 -2.89 -6.15 1.52
N ALA A 85 -2.63 -5.79 2.78
CA ALA A 85 -3.11 -4.54 3.37
C ALA A 85 -2.51 -3.32 2.64
N ALA A 86 -1.20 -3.36 2.34
CA ALA A 86 -0.55 -2.30 1.57
C ALA A 86 -1.11 -2.20 0.14
N GLN A 87 -1.35 -3.34 -0.55
CA GLN A 87 -1.99 -3.36 -1.87
C GLN A 87 -3.38 -2.70 -1.83
N SER A 88 -4.18 -2.95 -0.80
CA SER A 88 -5.50 -2.32 -0.66
C SER A 88 -5.40 -0.79 -0.51
N GLN A 89 -4.39 -0.29 0.22
CA GLN A 89 -4.12 1.14 0.31
C GLN A 89 -3.73 1.75 -1.03
N VAL A 90 -2.83 1.11 -1.79
CA VAL A 90 -2.43 1.59 -3.12
C VAL A 90 -3.64 1.72 -4.03
N LEU A 91 -4.50 0.70 -4.06
CA LEU A 91 -5.72 0.69 -4.88
C LEU A 91 -6.73 1.76 -4.42
N LEU A 92 -6.85 2.02 -3.13
CA LEU A 92 -7.70 3.09 -2.61
C LEU A 92 -7.21 4.47 -3.05
N TYR A 93 -5.89 4.71 -3.01
CA TYR A 93 -5.31 5.95 -3.53
C TYR A 93 -5.52 6.08 -5.03
N ASP A 94 -5.35 5.00 -5.81
CA ASP A 94 -5.61 5.00 -7.26
C ASP A 94 -7.06 5.31 -7.61
N ALA A 95 -8.01 4.88 -6.78
CA ALA A 95 -9.44 5.15 -6.95
C ALA A 95 -9.84 6.57 -6.54
N SER A 96 -9.03 7.26 -5.75
CA SER A 96 -9.37 8.56 -5.18
C SER A 96 -9.59 9.63 -6.27
N PRO A 97 -10.44 10.65 -6.01
CA PRO A 97 -10.71 11.73 -6.97
C PRO A 97 -9.47 12.47 -7.45
N LEU A 98 -8.38 12.47 -6.65
CA LEU A 98 -7.13 13.12 -7.03
C LEU A 98 -6.47 12.47 -8.25
N TYR A 99 -6.59 11.13 -8.41
CA TYR A 99 -5.89 10.35 -9.43
C TYR A 99 -6.83 9.67 -10.44
N ASN A 100 -8.14 9.74 -10.21
CA ASN A 100 -9.15 9.05 -11.02
C ASN A 100 -10.06 10.05 -11.71
N GLY A 101 -9.63 10.54 -12.87
CA GLY A 101 -10.41 11.48 -13.68
C GLY A 101 -10.35 12.92 -13.17
N ASN A 102 -9.21 13.38 -12.70
CA ASN A 102 -9.06 14.72 -12.15
C ASN A 102 -8.73 15.75 -13.25
N ALA A 103 -9.75 16.50 -13.69
CA ALA A 103 -9.61 17.54 -14.69
C ALA A 103 -8.74 18.74 -14.23
N GLU A 104 -8.65 19.00 -12.93
CA GLU A 104 -7.79 20.07 -12.38
C GLU A 104 -6.30 19.79 -12.61
N MET A 105 -5.93 18.52 -12.84
CA MET A 105 -4.57 18.08 -13.16
C MET A 105 -4.32 17.95 -14.67
N SER A 106 -5.13 18.58 -15.51
CA SER A 106 -4.98 18.52 -16.98
C SER A 106 -3.64 19.06 -17.49
N ASP A 107 -3.06 20.01 -16.78
CA ASP A 107 -1.77 20.61 -17.13
C ASP A 107 -0.57 19.87 -16.52
N PHE A 108 -0.81 18.84 -15.71
CA PHE A 108 0.26 18.07 -15.10
C PHE A 108 0.82 17.04 -16.11
N LYS A 109 1.79 17.49 -16.89
CA LYS A 109 2.40 16.77 -18.02
C LYS A 109 3.91 16.76 -17.91
N ASN A 110 4.54 15.77 -18.52
CA ASN A 110 5.96 15.82 -18.83
C ASN A 110 6.26 16.85 -19.92
N MET A 111 7.52 17.19 -20.11
CA MET A 111 7.96 18.14 -21.15
C MET A 111 7.64 17.64 -22.58
N ASP A 112 7.52 16.34 -22.76
CA ASP A 112 7.10 15.69 -24.01
C ASP A 112 5.58 15.73 -24.25
N GLY A 113 4.81 16.31 -23.33
CA GLY A 113 3.36 16.41 -23.38
C GLY A 113 2.62 15.18 -22.81
N LYS A 114 3.32 14.15 -22.33
CA LYS A 114 2.70 12.96 -21.74
C LYS A 114 1.89 13.33 -20.50
N GLN A 115 0.59 13.05 -20.50
CA GLN A 115 -0.31 13.28 -19.37
C GLN A 115 0.02 12.34 -18.22
N LEU A 116 0.25 12.88 -17.02
CA LEU A 116 0.72 12.11 -15.87
C LEU A 116 -0.41 11.52 -15.02
N ILE A 117 -1.57 12.17 -14.99
CA ILE A 117 -2.77 11.72 -14.27
C ILE A 117 -3.92 11.58 -15.25
N SER A 118 -4.65 10.47 -15.17
CA SER A 118 -5.80 10.20 -16.04
C SER A 118 -6.87 11.26 -15.90
N GLN A 119 -7.36 11.76 -17.02
CA GLN A 119 -8.46 12.71 -17.09
C GLN A 119 -9.83 12.02 -17.20
N THR A 120 -9.83 10.68 -17.34
CA THR A 120 -11.04 9.86 -17.46
C THR A 120 -11.31 9.13 -16.15
N TYR A 121 -12.52 9.30 -15.61
CA TYR A 121 -12.97 8.58 -14.41
C TYR A 121 -13.25 7.10 -14.74
N ASP A 122 -12.75 6.21 -13.88
CA ASP A 122 -13.01 4.77 -13.95
C ASP A 122 -13.60 4.27 -12.62
N ALA A 123 -14.90 3.95 -12.63
CA ALA A 123 -15.60 3.41 -11.46
C ALA A 123 -15.05 2.04 -10.99
N ASN A 124 -14.42 1.26 -11.89
CA ASN A 124 -13.85 -0.05 -11.53
C ASN A 124 -12.68 0.05 -10.56
N LYS A 125 -12.00 1.19 -10.48
CA LYS A 125 -10.94 1.41 -9.50
C LYS A 125 -11.46 1.30 -8.06
N TRP A 126 -12.64 1.85 -7.76
CA TRP A 126 -13.30 1.71 -6.46
C TRP A 126 -13.66 0.25 -6.15
N LYS A 127 -14.15 -0.47 -7.16
CA LYS A 127 -14.45 -1.90 -7.00
C LYS A 127 -13.18 -2.69 -6.67
N LYS A 128 -12.07 -2.45 -7.39
CA LYS A 128 -10.78 -3.10 -7.11
C LYS A 128 -10.29 -2.81 -5.70
N ALA A 129 -10.39 -1.56 -5.23
CA ALA A 129 -10.01 -1.17 -3.87
C ALA A 129 -10.87 -1.88 -2.82
N ALA A 130 -12.19 -1.93 -3.01
CA ALA A 130 -13.11 -2.62 -2.11
C ALA A 130 -12.85 -4.14 -2.08
N ASP A 131 -12.64 -4.76 -3.24
CA ASP A 131 -12.35 -6.19 -3.35
C ASP A 131 -11.02 -6.53 -2.64
N ALA A 132 -9.99 -5.71 -2.78
CA ALA A 132 -8.70 -5.89 -2.10
C ALA A 132 -8.83 -5.76 -0.58
N ALA A 133 -9.55 -4.76 -0.08
CA ALA A 133 -9.81 -4.61 1.35
C ALA A 133 -10.61 -5.80 1.90
N LYS A 134 -11.64 -6.25 1.17
CA LYS A 134 -12.43 -7.42 1.54
C LYS A 134 -11.59 -8.70 1.55
N ALA A 135 -10.62 -8.84 0.66
CA ALA A 135 -9.72 -9.98 0.64
C ALA A 135 -8.89 -10.06 1.94
N VAL A 136 -8.44 -8.93 2.50
CA VAL A 136 -7.73 -8.87 3.80
C VAL A 136 -8.68 -9.31 4.93
N ILE A 137 -9.89 -8.77 4.96
CA ILE A 137 -10.91 -9.13 5.97
C ILE A 137 -11.20 -10.63 5.93
N ASN A 138 -11.36 -11.19 4.73
CA ASN A 138 -11.69 -12.61 4.53
C ASN A 138 -10.56 -13.58 4.95
N LEU A 139 -9.34 -13.09 5.22
CA LEU A 139 -8.30 -13.93 5.83
C LEU A 139 -8.68 -14.42 7.23
N ASN A 140 -9.57 -13.72 7.92
CA ASN A 140 -10.05 -14.01 9.28
C ASN A 140 -8.91 -14.22 10.31
N LYS A 141 -7.77 -13.53 10.08
CA LYS A 141 -6.60 -13.63 10.95
C LYS A 141 -6.59 -12.59 12.06
N TRP A 142 -7.33 -11.52 11.89
CA TRP A 142 -7.40 -10.39 12.81
C TRP A 142 -8.84 -10.08 13.17
N GLN A 143 -9.03 -9.52 14.35
CA GLN A 143 -10.33 -9.03 14.82
C GLN A 143 -10.16 -7.58 15.27
N LEU A 144 -11.23 -6.81 15.16
CA LEU A 144 -11.24 -5.47 15.75
C LEU A 144 -11.13 -5.60 17.27
N TYR A 145 -10.19 -4.86 17.85
CA TYR A 145 -10.03 -4.79 19.29
C TYR A 145 -11.30 -4.25 19.93
N LYS A 146 -11.77 -4.89 20.98
CA LYS A 146 -13.01 -4.55 21.69
C LYS A 146 -12.75 -4.40 23.18
N GLU A 147 -13.28 -3.33 23.75
CA GLU A 147 -13.30 -3.11 25.20
C GLU A 147 -14.69 -3.42 25.76
N PRO A 148 -14.80 -4.20 26.82
CA PRO A 148 -16.08 -4.46 27.45
C PRO A 148 -16.57 -3.22 28.18
N ASN A 149 -17.71 -2.67 27.77
CA ASN A 149 -18.39 -1.59 28.48
C ASN A 149 -19.89 -1.67 28.21
N ALA A 150 -20.71 -1.35 29.21
CA ALA A 150 -22.16 -1.37 29.10
C ALA A 150 -22.67 -0.24 28.16
N ASP A 151 -21.97 0.89 28.09
CA ASP A 151 -22.22 1.95 27.13
C ASP A 151 -21.48 1.68 25.82
N PRO A 152 -22.19 1.45 24.69
CA PRO A 152 -21.57 1.17 23.39
C PRO A 152 -20.63 2.28 22.88
N PHE A 153 -20.96 3.53 23.12
CA PHE A 153 -20.11 4.66 22.72
C PHE A 153 -18.80 4.66 23.51
N ARG A 154 -18.89 4.45 24.83
CA ARG A 154 -17.71 4.37 25.69
C ARG A 154 -16.86 3.13 25.38
N ALA A 155 -17.47 2.01 25.05
CA ALA A 155 -16.77 0.81 24.57
C ALA A 155 -15.96 1.10 23.31
N ALA A 156 -16.57 1.71 22.30
CA ALA A 156 -15.89 2.08 21.06
C ALA A 156 -14.76 3.10 21.29
N PHE A 157 -15.01 4.14 22.09
CA PHE A 157 -13.99 5.12 22.45
C PHE A 157 -12.79 4.51 23.16
N LEU A 158 -13.03 3.64 24.16
CA LEU A 158 -11.96 2.94 24.90
C LEU A 158 -11.21 1.97 24.00
N ALA A 159 -11.89 1.26 23.11
CA ALA A 159 -11.25 0.36 22.16
C ALA A 159 -10.24 1.12 21.27
N VAL A 160 -10.64 2.24 20.66
CA VAL A 160 -9.73 3.08 19.86
C VAL A 160 -8.59 3.64 20.69
N LYS A 161 -8.89 4.20 21.88
CA LYS A 161 -7.88 4.76 22.78
C LYS A 161 -6.84 3.71 23.19
N ASN A 162 -7.28 2.54 23.62
CA ASN A 162 -6.40 1.52 24.16
C ASN A 162 -5.61 0.81 23.06
N LEU A 163 -6.12 0.75 21.82
CA LEU A 163 -5.37 0.26 20.65
C LEU A 163 -4.07 1.05 20.45
N TYR A 164 -4.10 2.37 20.64
CA TYR A 164 -2.91 3.23 20.53
C TYR A 164 -2.00 3.23 21.77
N TRP A 165 -2.53 2.90 22.94
CA TRP A 165 -1.80 2.97 24.21
C TRP A 165 -1.24 1.62 24.65
N ASN A 166 -1.85 0.53 24.21
CA ASN A 166 -1.36 -0.81 24.48
C ASN A 166 -0.20 -1.17 23.55
N GLY A 167 0.71 -1.98 24.05
CA GLY A 167 1.84 -2.44 23.22
C GLY A 167 1.37 -3.38 22.09
N TRP A 168 2.21 -3.55 21.09
CA TRP A 168 1.99 -4.39 19.89
C TRP A 168 1.59 -5.85 20.16
N GLN A 169 1.72 -6.32 21.39
CA GLN A 169 1.37 -7.69 21.80
C GLN A 169 -0.12 -7.90 22.06
N THR A 170 -0.91 -6.85 22.00
CA THR A 170 -2.36 -6.87 22.29
C THR A 170 -3.23 -6.82 21.04
N GLU A 171 -2.64 -6.80 19.83
CA GLU A 171 -3.34 -6.88 18.55
C GLU A 171 -3.51 -8.30 18.03
#